data_a0436515c7740c06d8f73c31e617ee05
#
_entry.id   a0436515c7740c06d8f73c31e617ee05
#
_cell.length_a   1.000
_cell.length_b   1.000
_cell.length_c   1.000
_cell.angle_alpha   90.00
_cell.angle_beta   90.00
_cell.angle_gamma   90.00
#
_symmetry.space_group_name_H-M   'P 1'
#
loop_
_entity.id
_entity.type
_entity.pdbx_description
1 polymer ?
#
loop_
_entity_poly.entity_id
_entity_poly.type
_entity_poly.pdbx_seq_one_letter_code
_entity_poly.pdbx_strand_id
1 'polypeptide(L)'
;MEPLYYQTPYVKEFDAIVTACRPAKHGFEVELSQTGFYPEGGGQPSDTGRIEEVHMTHVEEKHGVVVHETDAPLEVGSTVHAAIDWEQRFSNMQQHTGEHIISGLIHAAYGYDNVGFHMGHDEVTVDLNGPLNWEQLKEIEKKANAVVWANLPVQVTYPGEEELKTIDYRSKKELTGQVRIVEIPGADICACCGTHVDYTGEIGVIKVLSLMNYKGGVRFSMLCGDRALENFEAKTEQMQTISNLLSAKPEKAAEAVSHLKEESGRKDGEINRLWQRILTMQADVYPQGQKALAVFEQGMTPVLVRQFANLLLEQEKGETVLVCSGDDASGYNYTAESLGRDMRAFGKELNARLQGRGGGSTQMVQGTFRASREEIEKVFQELARIEA
;
A
#
# COMPACT_ATOMS: atom_id res chain seq x y z
N MET A 1 -28.72 -16.27 -28.92
CA MET A 1 -27.48 -16.92 -29.45
C MET A 1 -26.47 -16.84 -28.32
N GLU A 2 -25.71 -17.90 -28.05
CA GLU A 2 -24.69 -17.88 -27.02
C GLU A 2 -23.58 -16.87 -27.39
N PRO A 3 -23.12 -16.01 -26.48
CA PRO A 3 -22.04 -15.06 -26.74
C PRO A 3 -20.76 -15.75 -27.22
N LEU A 4 -20.00 -15.10 -28.11
CA LEU A 4 -18.80 -15.72 -28.69
C LEU A 4 -17.73 -16.05 -27.66
N TYR A 5 -17.62 -15.24 -26.58
CA TYR A 5 -16.67 -15.50 -25.48
C TYR A 5 -16.99 -16.76 -24.65
N TYR A 6 -18.18 -17.34 -24.77
CA TYR A 6 -18.55 -18.65 -24.20
C TYR A 6 -18.35 -19.79 -25.18
N GLN A 7 -18.48 -19.55 -26.50
CA GLN A 7 -18.16 -20.54 -27.53
C GLN A 7 -16.65 -20.81 -27.56
N THR A 8 -15.83 -19.75 -27.51
CA THR A 8 -14.39 -19.82 -27.30
C THR A 8 -13.89 -18.54 -26.61
N PRO A 9 -13.20 -18.63 -25.47
CA PRO A 9 -12.58 -17.48 -24.81
C PRO A 9 -11.40 -16.90 -25.62
N TYR A 10 -10.93 -17.62 -26.67
CA TYR A 10 -9.80 -17.26 -27.51
C TYR A 10 -10.18 -16.42 -28.74
N VAL A 11 -11.44 -16.02 -28.89
CA VAL A 11 -11.83 -15.07 -29.94
C VAL A 11 -11.08 -13.75 -29.72
N LYS A 12 -10.36 -13.31 -30.74
CA LYS A 12 -9.60 -12.04 -30.74
C LYS A 12 -10.27 -10.96 -31.55
N GLU A 13 -10.90 -11.37 -32.66
CA GLU A 13 -11.55 -10.51 -33.63
C GLU A 13 -12.86 -11.13 -34.07
N PHE A 14 -13.85 -10.33 -34.40
CA PHE A 14 -15.15 -10.79 -34.91
C PHE A 14 -15.87 -9.67 -35.64
N ASP A 15 -16.78 -10.05 -36.53
CA ASP A 15 -17.67 -9.12 -37.20
C ASP A 15 -19.05 -9.12 -36.54
N ALA A 16 -19.69 -7.97 -36.49
CA ALA A 16 -21.03 -7.81 -35.94
C ALA A 16 -21.80 -6.67 -36.65
N ILE A 17 -23.13 -6.66 -36.48
CA ILE A 17 -23.96 -5.55 -36.91
C ILE A 17 -24.27 -4.67 -35.70
N VAL A 18 -24.15 -3.35 -35.83
CA VAL A 18 -24.56 -2.40 -34.80
C VAL A 18 -26.11 -2.39 -34.76
N THR A 19 -26.68 -2.85 -33.68
CA THR A 19 -28.13 -2.93 -33.46
C THR A 19 -28.69 -1.68 -32.78
N ALA A 20 -27.91 -1.02 -31.95
CA ALA A 20 -28.27 0.26 -31.35
C ALA A 20 -27.00 1.07 -31.04
N CYS A 21 -27.12 2.41 -31.08
CA CYS A 21 -26.10 3.33 -30.61
C CYS A 21 -26.79 4.55 -29.99
N ARG A 22 -26.48 4.84 -28.72
CA ARG A 22 -27.13 5.90 -27.93
C ARG A 22 -26.08 6.74 -27.21
N PRO A 23 -26.26 8.08 -27.13
CA PRO A 23 -25.37 8.90 -26.26
C PRO A 23 -25.46 8.46 -24.79
N ALA A 24 -24.31 8.38 -24.12
CA ALA A 24 -24.17 8.06 -22.70
C ALA A 24 -23.48 9.22 -21.96
N LYS A 25 -23.30 9.07 -20.64
CA LYS A 25 -22.63 10.09 -19.83
C LYS A 25 -21.18 10.33 -20.27
N HIS A 26 -20.51 9.26 -20.70
CA HIS A 26 -19.12 9.28 -21.17
C HIS A 26 -19.06 8.52 -22.49
N GLY A 27 -19.29 9.24 -23.63
CA GLY A 27 -19.28 8.61 -24.95
C GLY A 27 -20.62 8.04 -25.38
N PHE A 28 -20.65 6.79 -25.83
CA PHE A 28 -21.84 6.14 -26.42
C PHE A 28 -22.00 4.72 -25.90
N GLU A 29 -23.24 4.28 -25.75
CA GLU A 29 -23.62 2.89 -25.52
C GLU A 29 -23.98 2.23 -26.89
N VAL A 30 -23.28 1.17 -27.19
CA VAL A 30 -23.42 0.41 -28.44
C VAL A 30 -23.86 -1.02 -28.14
N GLU A 31 -24.92 -1.47 -28.84
CA GLU A 31 -25.36 -2.87 -28.86
C GLU A 31 -24.97 -3.52 -30.19
N LEU A 32 -24.48 -4.75 -30.15
CA LEU A 32 -24.06 -5.52 -31.32
C LEU A 32 -24.93 -6.77 -31.48
N SER A 33 -25.09 -7.25 -32.72
CA SER A 33 -25.84 -8.49 -33.02
C SER A 33 -25.21 -9.75 -32.37
N GLN A 34 -23.93 -9.72 -32.17
CA GLN A 34 -23.14 -10.71 -31.41
C GLN A 34 -21.91 -10.05 -30.81
N THR A 35 -21.32 -10.64 -29.78
CA THR A 35 -20.11 -10.07 -29.16
C THR A 35 -19.16 -11.14 -28.68
N GLY A 36 -17.86 -10.88 -28.91
CA GLY A 36 -16.73 -11.59 -28.31
C GLY A 36 -16.17 -10.89 -27.06
N PHE A 37 -16.60 -9.64 -26.80
CA PHE A 37 -16.17 -8.90 -25.61
C PHE A 37 -16.86 -9.44 -24.37
N TYR A 38 -16.07 -9.77 -23.33
CA TYR A 38 -16.56 -10.24 -22.05
C TYR A 38 -17.05 -9.06 -21.21
N PRO A 39 -18.31 -9.05 -20.73
CA PRO A 39 -18.81 -8.03 -19.83
C PRO A 39 -18.26 -8.22 -18.41
N GLU A 40 -18.15 -7.13 -17.64
CA GLU A 40 -17.75 -7.21 -16.24
C GLU A 40 -18.65 -8.18 -15.45
N GLY A 41 -18.05 -9.13 -14.77
CA GLY A 41 -18.82 -10.11 -13.99
C GLY A 41 -17.98 -11.05 -13.17
N GLY A 42 -18.53 -11.52 -12.04
CA GLY A 42 -17.88 -12.52 -11.18
C GLY A 42 -16.56 -12.09 -10.55
N GLY A 43 -16.25 -10.78 -10.51
CA GLY A 43 -14.99 -10.23 -10.02
C GLY A 43 -13.90 -10.11 -11.10
N GLN A 44 -14.19 -10.52 -12.33
CA GLN A 44 -13.36 -10.26 -13.50
C GLN A 44 -13.80 -8.96 -14.15
N PRO A 45 -12.89 -8.03 -14.49
CA PRO A 45 -13.19 -6.82 -15.22
C PRO A 45 -13.63 -7.12 -16.66
N SER A 46 -14.34 -6.19 -17.29
CA SER A 46 -14.69 -6.28 -18.70
C SER A 46 -13.46 -6.25 -19.59
N ASP A 47 -13.62 -6.72 -20.80
CA ASP A 47 -12.65 -6.46 -21.85
C ASP A 47 -12.62 -5.00 -22.26
N THR A 48 -11.52 -4.63 -22.91
CA THR A 48 -11.34 -3.44 -23.72
C THR A 48 -10.97 -3.84 -25.15
N GLY A 49 -11.00 -2.87 -26.06
CA GLY A 49 -10.61 -3.12 -27.46
C GLY A 49 -11.06 -2.02 -28.40
N ARG A 50 -11.35 -2.40 -29.64
CA ARG A 50 -11.77 -1.49 -30.70
C ARG A 50 -12.93 -2.07 -31.52
N ILE A 51 -13.80 -1.19 -31.96
CA ILE A 51 -14.82 -1.49 -32.96
C ILE A 51 -14.56 -0.53 -34.12
N GLU A 52 -14.07 -1.04 -35.27
CA GLU A 52 -13.43 -0.25 -36.30
C GLU A 52 -12.31 0.64 -35.71
N GLU A 53 -12.32 1.93 -35.93
CA GLU A 53 -11.38 2.90 -35.37
C GLU A 53 -11.80 3.45 -33.97
N VAL A 54 -12.97 3.03 -33.47
CA VAL A 54 -13.55 3.52 -32.19
C VAL A 54 -13.05 2.71 -31.02
N HIS A 55 -12.58 3.37 -29.99
CA HIS A 55 -12.16 2.69 -28.74
C HIS A 55 -13.39 2.24 -27.95
N MET A 56 -13.38 0.98 -27.56
CA MET A 56 -14.33 0.37 -26.64
C MET A 56 -13.66 0.21 -25.29
N THR A 57 -14.16 0.93 -24.27
CA THR A 57 -13.51 1.11 -22.98
C THR A 57 -14.09 0.26 -21.86
N HIS A 58 -15.36 -0.14 -22.01
CA HIS A 58 -16.05 -0.94 -20.99
C HIS A 58 -17.18 -1.75 -21.61
N VAL A 59 -17.47 -2.91 -21.02
CA VAL A 59 -18.58 -3.78 -21.43
C VAL A 59 -19.34 -4.22 -20.17
N GLU A 60 -20.65 -4.06 -20.20
CA GLU A 60 -21.52 -4.52 -19.12
C GLU A 60 -22.77 -5.22 -19.67
N GLU A 61 -23.39 -6.06 -18.85
CA GLU A 61 -24.68 -6.67 -19.16
C GLU A 61 -25.80 -5.92 -18.47
N LYS A 62 -26.70 -5.31 -19.27
CA LYS A 62 -27.91 -4.59 -18.81
C LYS A 62 -29.16 -5.34 -19.25
N HIS A 63 -29.92 -5.89 -18.32
CA HIS A 63 -31.20 -6.58 -18.62
C HIS A 63 -31.09 -7.70 -19.67
N GLY A 64 -29.97 -8.45 -19.64
CA GLY A 64 -29.72 -9.56 -20.57
C GLY A 64 -29.19 -9.12 -21.95
N VAL A 65 -28.83 -7.84 -22.10
CA VAL A 65 -28.19 -7.30 -23.32
C VAL A 65 -26.79 -6.83 -22.97
N VAL A 66 -25.80 -7.24 -23.76
CA VAL A 66 -24.42 -6.77 -23.61
C VAL A 66 -24.27 -5.41 -24.29
N VAL A 67 -23.89 -4.42 -23.50
CA VAL A 67 -23.70 -3.01 -23.90
C VAL A 67 -22.22 -2.65 -23.86
N HIS A 68 -21.74 -2.03 -24.94
CA HIS A 68 -20.35 -1.63 -25.11
C HIS A 68 -20.24 -0.10 -25.00
N GLU A 69 -19.41 0.40 -24.09
CA GLU A 69 -19.12 1.84 -23.98
C GLU A 69 -17.99 2.20 -24.96
N THR A 70 -18.27 3.20 -25.81
CA THR A 70 -17.36 3.66 -26.86
C THR A 70 -17.11 5.17 -26.77
N ASP A 71 -15.92 5.62 -27.20
CA ASP A 71 -15.54 7.03 -27.22
C ASP A 71 -16.17 7.83 -28.38
N ALA A 72 -16.65 7.16 -29.45
CA ALA A 72 -17.32 7.75 -30.57
C ALA A 72 -18.53 6.92 -31.01
N PRO A 73 -19.51 7.52 -31.74
CA PRO A 73 -20.70 6.81 -32.19
C PRO A 73 -20.41 5.88 -33.37
N LEU A 74 -21.20 4.81 -33.45
CA LEU A 74 -21.22 3.88 -34.59
C LEU A 74 -22.58 3.97 -35.34
N GLU A 75 -22.55 3.77 -36.64
CA GLU A 75 -23.76 3.80 -37.47
C GLU A 75 -24.62 2.56 -37.25
N VAL A 76 -25.88 2.75 -36.85
CA VAL A 76 -26.83 1.65 -36.65
C VAL A 76 -27.15 0.98 -37.96
N GLY A 77 -27.06 -0.34 -38.00
CA GLY A 77 -27.26 -1.16 -39.20
C GLY A 77 -25.98 -1.42 -39.99
N SER A 78 -24.86 -0.76 -39.66
CA SER A 78 -23.56 -1.06 -40.29
C SER A 78 -22.99 -2.40 -39.78
N THR A 79 -22.28 -3.09 -40.68
CA THR A 79 -21.39 -4.20 -40.27
C THR A 79 -20.07 -3.60 -39.84
N VAL A 80 -19.59 -4.01 -38.68
CA VAL A 80 -18.37 -3.52 -38.08
C VAL A 80 -17.44 -4.68 -37.71
N HIS A 81 -16.14 -4.42 -37.81
CA HIS A 81 -15.09 -5.33 -37.32
C HIS A 81 -14.67 -4.93 -35.91
N ALA A 82 -14.62 -5.90 -34.99
CA ALA A 82 -14.27 -5.68 -33.61
C ALA A 82 -13.01 -6.48 -33.24
N ALA A 83 -12.09 -5.85 -32.54
CA ALA A 83 -10.85 -6.45 -32.06
C ALA A 83 -10.71 -6.26 -30.53
N ILE A 84 -10.50 -7.37 -29.82
CA ILE A 84 -10.34 -7.41 -28.37
C ILE A 84 -8.88 -7.08 -28.02
N ASP A 85 -8.66 -6.33 -26.94
CA ASP A 85 -7.35 -6.19 -26.32
C ASP A 85 -6.92 -7.55 -25.75
N TRP A 86 -6.22 -8.30 -26.60
CA TRP A 86 -5.90 -9.69 -26.32
C TRP A 86 -4.96 -9.87 -25.15
N GLU A 87 -4.00 -8.98 -24.95
CA GLU A 87 -3.05 -9.06 -23.85
C GLU A 87 -3.80 -8.95 -22.51
N GLN A 88 -4.70 -7.99 -22.39
CA GLN A 88 -5.56 -7.83 -21.21
C GLN A 88 -6.49 -9.02 -21.01
N ARG A 89 -7.17 -9.51 -22.07
CA ARG A 89 -8.06 -10.68 -22.01
C ARG A 89 -7.31 -11.90 -21.53
N PHE A 90 -6.17 -12.22 -22.13
CA PHE A 90 -5.40 -13.40 -21.80
C PHE A 90 -4.84 -13.32 -20.38
N SER A 91 -4.33 -12.17 -19.97
CA SER A 91 -3.91 -11.91 -18.60
C SER A 91 -5.05 -12.14 -17.61
N ASN A 92 -6.27 -11.63 -17.89
CA ASN A 92 -7.44 -11.87 -17.05
C ASN A 92 -7.80 -13.37 -16.96
N MET A 93 -7.71 -14.11 -18.06
CA MET A 93 -7.93 -15.56 -18.08
C MET A 93 -6.90 -16.30 -17.20
N GLN A 94 -5.62 -15.91 -17.26
CA GLN A 94 -4.57 -16.44 -16.39
C GLN A 94 -4.86 -16.18 -14.91
N GLN A 95 -5.22 -14.93 -14.55
CA GLN A 95 -5.56 -14.57 -13.18
C GLN A 95 -6.75 -15.38 -12.67
N HIS A 96 -7.83 -15.46 -13.47
CA HIS A 96 -9.06 -16.13 -13.06
C HIS A 96 -8.86 -17.64 -12.87
N THR A 97 -8.21 -18.28 -13.82
CA THR A 97 -7.94 -19.73 -13.73
C THR A 97 -6.98 -20.04 -12.58
N GLY A 98 -5.97 -19.19 -12.36
CA GLY A 98 -5.05 -19.33 -11.22
C GLY A 98 -5.75 -19.17 -9.86
N GLU A 99 -6.73 -18.25 -9.76
CA GLU A 99 -7.56 -18.10 -8.56
C GLU A 99 -8.37 -19.36 -8.29
N HIS A 100 -9.01 -19.93 -9.31
CA HIS A 100 -9.74 -21.19 -9.19
C HIS A 100 -8.86 -22.31 -8.62
N ILE A 101 -7.65 -22.49 -9.13
CA ILE A 101 -6.72 -23.52 -8.64
C ILE A 101 -6.40 -23.30 -7.16
N ILE A 102 -6.02 -22.09 -6.75
CA ILE A 102 -5.68 -21.81 -5.35
C ILE A 102 -6.89 -22.01 -4.45
N SER A 103 -8.04 -21.43 -4.82
CA SER A 103 -9.26 -21.50 -4.01
C SER A 103 -9.79 -22.92 -3.87
N GLY A 104 -9.75 -23.72 -4.94
CA GLY A 104 -10.15 -25.12 -4.90
C GLY A 104 -9.22 -25.97 -4.02
N LEU A 105 -7.92 -25.79 -4.13
CA LEU A 105 -6.94 -26.47 -3.27
C LEU A 105 -7.06 -26.07 -1.79
N ILE A 106 -7.38 -24.80 -1.48
CA ILE A 106 -7.65 -24.36 -0.11
C ILE A 106 -8.93 -24.99 0.41
N HIS A 107 -10.00 -25.02 -0.40
CA HIS A 107 -11.26 -25.65 -0.03
C HIS A 107 -11.05 -27.14 0.27
N ALA A 108 -10.37 -27.87 -0.61
CA ALA A 108 -10.08 -29.30 -0.43
C ALA A 108 -9.21 -29.59 0.81
N ALA A 109 -8.27 -28.71 1.16
CA ALA A 109 -7.34 -28.92 2.27
C ALA A 109 -7.90 -28.49 3.63
N TYR A 110 -8.71 -27.43 3.67
CA TYR A 110 -9.11 -26.77 4.92
C TYR A 110 -10.62 -26.56 5.05
N GLY A 111 -11.41 -26.79 4.01
CA GLY A 111 -12.86 -26.53 3.99
C GLY A 111 -13.21 -25.04 3.97
N TYR A 112 -12.27 -24.16 3.57
CA TYR A 112 -12.53 -22.74 3.51
C TYR A 112 -12.96 -22.31 2.11
N ASP A 113 -13.93 -21.37 2.06
CA ASP A 113 -14.50 -20.87 0.83
C ASP A 113 -13.95 -19.50 0.50
N ASN A 114 -13.79 -19.23 -0.80
CA ASN A 114 -13.61 -17.91 -1.33
C ASN A 114 -14.96 -17.15 -1.22
N VAL A 115 -15.01 -16.15 -0.33
CA VAL A 115 -16.17 -15.30 -0.07
C VAL A 115 -16.03 -13.91 -0.70
N GLY A 116 -14.91 -13.59 -1.32
CA GLY A 116 -14.65 -12.35 -2.04
C GLY A 116 -13.49 -12.50 -3.02
N PHE A 117 -13.72 -12.06 -4.25
CA PHE A 117 -12.73 -12.07 -5.33
C PHE A 117 -12.75 -10.72 -6.05
N HIS A 118 -11.61 -10.13 -6.23
CA HIS A 118 -11.46 -8.90 -6.99
C HIS A 118 -10.17 -8.95 -7.80
N MET A 119 -10.31 -8.81 -9.09
CA MET A 119 -9.19 -8.73 -10.03
C MET A 119 -8.88 -7.27 -10.30
N GLY A 120 -8.01 -6.67 -9.46
CA GLY A 120 -7.50 -5.32 -9.63
C GLY A 120 -6.39 -5.26 -10.71
N HIS A 121 -5.98 -4.04 -11.04
CA HIS A 121 -4.88 -3.80 -11.98
C HIS A 121 -3.54 -4.33 -11.42
N ASP A 122 -3.21 -4.00 -10.16
CA ASP A 122 -1.90 -4.28 -9.58
C ASP A 122 -1.84 -5.67 -8.91
N GLU A 123 -2.96 -6.16 -8.40
CA GLU A 123 -3.05 -7.46 -7.73
C GLU A 123 -4.46 -8.04 -7.79
N VAL A 124 -4.53 -9.34 -7.66
CA VAL A 124 -5.78 -10.09 -7.46
C VAL A 124 -5.93 -10.36 -5.97
N THR A 125 -7.06 -9.99 -5.38
CA THR A 125 -7.35 -10.26 -3.97
C THR A 125 -8.42 -11.32 -3.80
N VAL A 126 -8.19 -12.22 -2.83
CA VAL A 126 -9.11 -13.31 -2.47
C VAL A 126 -9.38 -13.28 -0.97
N ASP A 127 -10.64 -13.27 -0.60
CA ASP A 127 -11.12 -13.31 0.79
C ASP A 127 -11.59 -14.73 1.12
N LEU A 128 -11.08 -15.29 2.19
CA LEU A 128 -11.49 -16.60 2.70
C LEU A 128 -12.26 -16.48 4.01
N ASN A 129 -13.21 -17.38 4.23
CA ASN A 129 -14.02 -17.46 5.45
C ASN A 129 -13.32 -18.18 6.62
N GLY A 130 -12.07 -18.57 6.47
CA GLY A 130 -11.29 -19.26 7.49
C GLY A 130 -9.87 -18.75 7.65
N PRO A 131 -9.20 -19.06 8.79
CA PRO A 131 -7.86 -18.61 9.05
C PRO A 131 -6.82 -19.46 8.32
N LEU A 132 -5.85 -18.81 7.69
CA LEU A 132 -4.63 -19.42 7.15
C LEU A 132 -3.41 -18.65 7.65
N ASN A 133 -2.32 -19.38 7.85
CA ASN A 133 -1.02 -18.75 8.05
C ASN A 133 -0.21 -18.74 6.73
N TRP A 134 0.92 -18.01 6.76
CA TRP A 134 1.75 -17.84 5.60
C TRP A 134 2.34 -19.16 5.08
N GLU A 135 2.77 -20.04 5.96
CA GLU A 135 3.35 -21.35 5.63
C GLU A 135 2.35 -22.25 4.93
N GLN A 136 1.11 -22.30 5.43
CA GLN A 136 0.01 -23.05 4.81
C GLN A 136 -0.29 -22.52 3.40
N LEU A 137 -0.36 -21.19 3.25
CA LEU A 137 -0.62 -20.58 1.95
C LEU A 137 0.53 -20.81 0.96
N LYS A 138 1.77 -20.82 1.43
CA LYS A 138 2.94 -21.19 0.60
C LYS A 138 2.93 -22.65 0.15
N GLU A 139 2.45 -23.57 0.98
CA GLU A 139 2.26 -24.97 0.56
C GLU A 139 1.16 -25.11 -0.50
N ILE A 140 0.08 -24.34 -0.38
CA ILE A 140 -0.95 -24.28 -1.43
C ILE A 140 -0.38 -23.68 -2.72
N GLU A 141 0.38 -22.58 -2.66
CA GLU A 141 1.05 -21.99 -3.83
C GLU A 141 1.91 -23.02 -4.56
N LYS A 142 2.66 -23.83 -3.82
CA LYS A 142 3.50 -24.89 -4.38
C LYS A 142 2.67 -25.97 -5.09
N LYS A 143 1.56 -26.41 -4.48
CA LYS A 143 0.64 -27.37 -5.11
C LYS A 143 -0.04 -26.76 -6.32
N ALA A 144 -0.46 -25.50 -6.26
CA ALA A 144 -1.07 -24.78 -7.38
C ALA A 144 -0.13 -24.72 -8.60
N ASN A 145 1.14 -24.39 -8.38
CA ASN A 145 2.14 -24.40 -9.46
C ASN A 145 2.40 -25.82 -10.00
N ALA A 146 2.29 -26.88 -9.19
CA ALA A 146 2.37 -28.24 -9.70
C ALA A 146 1.20 -28.58 -10.66
N VAL A 147 -0.01 -28.06 -10.39
CA VAL A 147 -1.16 -28.16 -11.32
C VAL A 147 -0.90 -27.37 -12.61
N VAL A 148 -0.34 -26.16 -12.52
CA VAL A 148 0.07 -25.37 -13.69
C VAL A 148 1.05 -26.17 -14.56
N TRP A 149 2.10 -26.73 -13.97
CA TRP A 149 3.13 -27.47 -14.70
C TRP A 149 2.67 -28.82 -15.24
N ALA A 150 1.59 -29.39 -14.67
CA ALA A 150 0.97 -30.60 -15.21
C ALA A 150 0.22 -30.40 -16.52
N ASN A 151 -0.04 -29.11 -16.90
CA ASN A 151 -0.72 -28.71 -18.13
C ASN A 151 -2.03 -29.46 -18.38
N LEU A 152 -2.92 -29.44 -17.37
CA LEU A 152 -4.20 -30.14 -17.40
C LEU A 152 -5.24 -29.33 -18.21
N PRO A 153 -6.19 -30.00 -18.90
CA PRO A 153 -7.28 -29.30 -19.57
C PRO A 153 -8.21 -28.65 -18.57
N VAL A 154 -8.66 -27.44 -18.87
CA VAL A 154 -9.74 -26.74 -18.16
C VAL A 154 -11.05 -27.03 -18.89
N GLN A 155 -11.93 -27.77 -18.25
CA GLN A 155 -13.16 -28.23 -18.86
C GLN A 155 -14.34 -27.34 -18.50
N VAL A 156 -15.13 -26.98 -19.51
CA VAL A 156 -16.35 -26.19 -19.31
C VAL A 156 -17.55 -27.03 -19.74
N THR A 157 -18.52 -27.19 -18.84
CA THR A 157 -19.73 -27.99 -19.10
C THR A 157 -20.98 -27.23 -18.65
N TYR A 158 -22.12 -27.65 -19.25
CA TYR A 158 -23.43 -27.10 -18.93
C TYR A 158 -24.35 -28.26 -18.54
N PRO A 159 -24.17 -28.85 -17.32
CA PRO A 159 -24.94 -30.02 -16.88
C PRO A 159 -26.44 -29.70 -16.78
N GLY A 160 -27.27 -30.68 -17.05
CA GLY A 160 -28.70 -30.62 -16.82
C GLY A 160 -29.02 -30.62 -15.29
N GLU A 161 -30.27 -30.26 -14.91
CA GLU A 161 -30.66 -30.17 -13.51
C GLU A 161 -30.43 -31.43 -12.69
N GLU A 162 -30.64 -32.60 -13.25
CA GLU A 162 -30.42 -33.91 -12.57
C GLU A 162 -28.95 -34.22 -12.44
N GLU A 163 -28.15 -33.95 -13.46
CA GLU A 163 -26.71 -34.12 -13.43
C GLU A 163 -26.03 -33.18 -12.46
N LEU A 164 -26.47 -31.91 -12.42
CA LEU A 164 -25.95 -30.88 -11.52
C LEU A 164 -26.09 -31.27 -10.04
N LYS A 165 -27.14 -32.02 -9.65
CA LYS A 165 -27.34 -32.53 -8.29
C LYS A 165 -26.29 -33.58 -7.86
N THR A 166 -25.61 -34.18 -8.82
CA THR A 166 -24.60 -35.23 -8.58
C THR A 166 -23.16 -34.67 -8.58
N ILE A 167 -22.98 -33.43 -8.99
CA ILE A 167 -21.67 -32.77 -9.04
C ILE A 167 -21.45 -32.01 -7.72
N ASP A 168 -20.37 -32.31 -7.02
CA ASP A 168 -19.93 -31.55 -5.86
C ASP A 168 -19.08 -30.36 -6.35
N TYR A 169 -19.70 -29.20 -6.47
CA TYR A 169 -19.07 -27.98 -6.98
C TYR A 169 -19.17 -26.82 -6.02
N ARG A 170 -18.18 -25.94 -6.03
CA ARG A 170 -18.21 -24.68 -5.29
C ARG A 170 -19.07 -23.66 -6.01
N SER A 171 -19.81 -22.84 -5.25
CA SER A 171 -20.55 -21.70 -5.78
C SER A 171 -20.54 -20.54 -4.79
N LYS A 172 -20.37 -19.32 -5.29
CA LYS A 172 -20.44 -18.08 -4.49
C LYS A 172 -21.87 -17.57 -4.29
N LYS A 173 -22.85 -18.08 -5.04
CA LYS A 173 -24.25 -17.63 -5.04
C LYS A 173 -25.18 -18.80 -5.24
N GLU A 174 -26.41 -18.66 -4.77
CA GLU A 174 -27.52 -19.52 -5.24
C GLU A 174 -27.74 -19.27 -6.73
N LEU A 175 -27.74 -20.32 -7.51
CA LEU A 175 -27.82 -20.25 -8.97
C LEU A 175 -29.23 -20.64 -9.41
N THR A 176 -29.76 -19.91 -10.38
CA THR A 176 -31.03 -20.20 -11.04
C THR A 176 -30.83 -20.26 -12.56
N GLY A 177 -31.46 -21.20 -13.22
CA GLY A 177 -31.30 -21.43 -14.67
C GLY A 177 -30.12 -22.34 -15.02
N GLN A 178 -29.60 -22.19 -16.24
CA GLN A 178 -28.48 -23.02 -16.72
C GLN A 178 -27.19 -22.64 -16.01
N VAL A 179 -26.56 -23.62 -15.36
CA VAL A 179 -25.30 -23.46 -14.61
C VAL A 179 -24.12 -23.85 -15.48
N ARG A 180 -23.14 -22.96 -15.58
CA ARG A 180 -21.86 -23.22 -16.26
C ARG A 180 -20.86 -23.70 -15.21
N ILE A 181 -20.38 -24.94 -15.36
CA ILE A 181 -19.36 -25.55 -14.50
C ILE A 181 -18.00 -25.47 -15.18
N VAL A 182 -17.02 -24.99 -14.43
CA VAL A 182 -15.60 -25.03 -14.81
C VAL A 182 -14.91 -26.04 -13.92
N GLU A 183 -14.30 -27.05 -14.55
CA GLU A 183 -13.55 -28.10 -13.87
C GLU A 183 -12.08 -28.04 -14.24
N ILE A 184 -11.22 -28.05 -13.22
CA ILE A 184 -9.77 -28.19 -13.33
C ILE A 184 -9.43 -29.50 -12.60
N PRO A 185 -9.10 -30.59 -13.30
CA PRO A 185 -8.96 -31.91 -12.72
C PRO A 185 -8.03 -31.95 -11.51
N GLY A 186 -8.54 -32.41 -10.36
CA GLY A 186 -7.76 -32.53 -9.12
C GLY A 186 -7.48 -31.19 -8.39
N ALA A 187 -7.99 -30.07 -8.90
CA ALA A 187 -7.78 -28.77 -8.29
C ALA A 187 -9.10 -28.07 -7.93
N ASP A 188 -10.06 -27.95 -8.83
CA ASP A 188 -11.31 -27.24 -8.58
C ASP A 188 -12.46 -27.71 -9.47
N ILE A 189 -13.68 -27.68 -8.93
CA ILE A 189 -14.94 -27.75 -9.66
C ILE A 189 -15.81 -26.60 -9.15
N CYS A 190 -16.13 -25.64 -10.01
CA CYS A 190 -16.81 -24.42 -9.58
C CYS A 190 -17.81 -23.92 -10.62
N ALA A 191 -18.92 -23.38 -10.14
CA ALA A 191 -19.85 -22.64 -10.99
C ALA A 191 -19.28 -21.25 -11.26
N CYS A 192 -18.94 -20.98 -12.52
CA CYS A 192 -18.27 -19.73 -12.92
C CYS A 192 -18.69 -19.27 -14.32
N CYS A 193 -18.91 -17.95 -14.45
CA CYS A 193 -19.25 -17.29 -15.73
C CYS A 193 -18.03 -16.60 -16.38
N GLY A 194 -16.85 -16.60 -15.76
CA GLY A 194 -15.66 -15.93 -16.27
C GLY A 194 -15.00 -16.65 -17.44
N THR A 195 -14.05 -15.98 -18.06
CA THR A 195 -13.20 -16.59 -19.10
C THR A 195 -11.98 -17.27 -18.49
N HIS A 196 -11.61 -18.40 -19.03
CA HIS A 196 -10.50 -19.24 -18.53
C HIS A 196 -9.58 -19.64 -19.67
N VAL A 197 -8.34 -20.00 -19.34
CA VAL A 197 -7.41 -20.63 -20.28
C VAL A 197 -7.86 -22.06 -20.57
N ASP A 198 -7.51 -22.62 -21.73
CA ASP A 198 -7.87 -23.99 -22.10
C ASP A 198 -7.02 -25.03 -21.37
N TYR A 199 -5.79 -24.69 -21.02
CA TYR A 199 -4.87 -25.56 -20.28
C TYR A 199 -4.20 -24.82 -19.13
N THR A 200 -4.03 -25.51 -18.00
CA THR A 200 -3.42 -24.91 -16.80
C THR A 200 -1.99 -24.41 -17.04
N GLY A 201 -1.26 -25.01 -17.99
CA GLY A 201 0.09 -24.56 -18.37
C GLY A 201 0.15 -23.14 -18.94
N GLU A 202 -0.95 -22.66 -19.54
CA GLU A 202 -1.06 -21.32 -20.08
C GLU A 202 -1.08 -20.22 -19.00
N ILE A 203 -1.32 -20.59 -17.74
CA ILE A 203 -1.19 -19.69 -16.58
C ILE A 203 0.29 -19.29 -16.39
N GLY A 204 1.23 -20.16 -16.73
CA GLY A 204 2.66 -19.94 -16.57
C GLY A 204 3.12 -20.12 -15.12
N VAL A 205 2.76 -19.20 -14.22
CA VAL A 205 3.10 -19.26 -12.80
C VAL A 205 2.00 -18.62 -11.96
N ILE A 206 1.84 -19.11 -10.73
CA ILE A 206 0.98 -18.51 -9.69
C ILE A 206 1.86 -18.05 -8.54
N LYS A 207 1.75 -16.78 -8.15
CA LYS A 207 2.54 -16.18 -7.09
C LYS A 207 1.68 -15.50 -6.04
N VAL A 208 1.74 -15.96 -4.80
CA VAL A 208 1.14 -15.27 -3.65
C VAL A 208 2.05 -14.13 -3.20
N LEU A 209 1.49 -12.95 -2.99
CA LEU A 209 2.22 -11.73 -2.66
C LEU A 209 2.08 -11.34 -1.18
N SER A 210 0.88 -11.45 -0.62
CA SER A 210 0.59 -11.01 0.75
C SER A 210 -0.50 -11.87 1.41
N LEU A 211 -0.56 -11.81 2.74
CA LEU A 211 -1.60 -12.43 3.55
C LEU A 211 -1.89 -11.53 4.77
N MET A 212 -3.15 -11.27 5.05
CA MET A 212 -3.57 -10.51 6.22
C MET A 212 -4.88 -11.06 6.81
N ASN A 213 -5.10 -10.83 8.09
CA ASN A 213 -6.39 -11.13 8.72
C ASN A 213 -7.47 -10.18 8.18
N TYR A 214 -8.63 -10.71 7.81
CA TYR A 214 -9.71 -9.92 7.24
C TYR A 214 -11.08 -10.53 7.55
N LYS A 215 -11.98 -9.75 8.16
CA LYS A 215 -13.41 -10.07 8.41
C LYS A 215 -13.67 -11.48 8.98
N GLY A 216 -12.90 -11.93 9.93
CA GLY A 216 -13.06 -13.25 10.57
C GLY A 216 -12.39 -14.41 9.84
N GLY A 217 -11.74 -14.14 8.71
CA GLY A 217 -10.88 -15.04 7.96
C GLY A 217 -9.60 -14.36 7.54
N VAL A 218 -9.16 -14.60 6.32
CA VAL A 218 -7.97 -13.95 5.75
C VAL A 218 -8.24 -13.39 4.36
N ARG A 219 -7.52 -12.35 4.01
CA ARG A 219 -7.33 -11.87 2.64
C ARG A 219 -5.91 -12.16 2.21
N PHE A 220 -5.74 -12.71 1.04
CA PHE A 220 -4.43 -12.80 0.39
C PHE A 220 -4.46 -12.14 -0.98
N SER A 221 -3.30 -11.70 -1.45
CA SER A 221 -3.13 -11.21 -2.81
C SER A 221 -2.22 -12.14 -3.62
N MET A 222 -2.49 -12.23 -4.91
CA MET A 222 -1.77 -13.07 -5.84
C MET A 222 -1.68 -12.44 -7.23
N LEU A 223 -0.76 -12.93 -8.03
CA LEU A 223 -0.65 -12.67 -9.46
C LEU A 223 -0.32 -13.96 -10.21
N CYS A 224 -0.74 -14.01 -11.47
CA CYS A 224 -0.46 -15.11 -12.38
C CYS A 224 0.20 -14.60 -13.66
N GLY A 225 0.87 -15.52 -14.37
CA GLY A 225 1.41 -15.29 -15.70
C GLY A 225 2.36 -14.12 -15.81
N ASP A 226 2.18 -13.33 -16.85
CA ASP A 226 2.96 -12.15 -17.16
C ASP A 226 2.96 -11.11 -16.03
N ARG A 227 1.81 -10.84 -15.39
CA ARG A 227 1.73 -9.92 -14.25
C ARG A 227 2.57 -10.37 -13.06
N ALA A 228 2.67 -11.70 -12.83
CA ALA A 228 3.57 -12.24 -11.81
C ALA A 228 5.05 -12.07 -12.20
N LEU A 229 5.38 -12.22 -13.48
CA LEU A 229 6.73 -12.01 -14.02
C LEU A 229 7.14 -10.54 -13.92
N GLU A 230 6.30 -9.61 -14.36
CA GLU A 230 6.53 -8.16 -14.25
C GLU A 230 6.76 -7.71 -12.79
N ASN A 231 5.95 -8.24 -11.86
CA ASN A 231 6.13 -7.97 -10.43
C ASN A 231 7.47 -8.50 -9.91
N PHE A 232 7.92 -9.65 -10.41
CA PHE A 232 9.22 -10.22 -10.06
C PHE A 232 10.37 -9.40 -10.66
N GLU A 233 10.26 -8.97 -11.91
CA GLU A 233 11.24 -8.11 -12.57
C GLU A 233 11.40 -6.78 -11.84
N ALA A 234 10.29 -6.09 -11.53
CA ALA A 234 10.32 -4.85 -10.78
C ALA A 234 11.01 -5.00 -9.40
N LYS A 235 10.73 -6.10 -8.68
CA LYS A 235 11.39 -6.40 -7.40
C LYS A 235 12.88 -6.72 -7.57
N THR A 236 13.25 -7.37 -8.67
CA THR A 236 14.64 -7.70 -8.99
C THR A 236 15.44 -6.42 -9.28
N GLU A 237 14.88 -5.49 -10.05
CA GLU A 237 15.49 -4.19 -10.33
C GLU A 237 15.66 -3.35 -9.06
N GLN A 238 14.65 -3.31 -8.18
CA GLN A 238 14.74 -2.65 -6.89
C GLN A 238 15.85 -3.25 -6.03
N MET A 239 15.93 -4.59 -5.97
CA MET A 239 16.97 -5.29 -5.23
C MET A 239 18.36 -4.99 -5.78
N GLN A 240 18.51 -4.95 -7.11
CA GLN A 240 19.76 -4.56 -7.74
C GLN A 240 20.17 -3.12 -7.40
N THR A 241 19.20 -2.21 -7.38
CA THR A 241 19.42 -0.82 -6.97
C THR A 241 19.91 -0.73 -5.51
N ILE A 242 19.23 -1.42 -4.58
CA ILE A 242 19.63 -1.50 -3.17
C ILE A 242 21.04 -2.11 -3.04
N SER A 243 21.30 -3.18 -3.76
CA SER A 243 22.61 -3.86 -3.82
C SER A 243 23.73 -2.89 -4.24
N ASN A 244 23.50 -2.10 -5.26
CA ASN A 244 24.44 -1.09 -5.75
C ASN A 244 24.68 0.03 -4.71
N LEU A 245 23.60 0.58 -4.11
CA LEU A 245 23.69 1.61 -3.06
C LEU A 245 24.49 1.15 -1.85
N LEU A 246 24.36 -0.12 -1.48
CA LEU A 246 25.03 -0.71 -0.32
C LEU A 246 26.41 -1.30 -0.67
N SER A 247 26.79 -1.32 -1.96
CA SER A 247 28.00 -2.00 -2.45
C SER A 247 28.07 -3.46 -1.96
N ALA A 248 26.93 -4.14 -1.93
CA ALA A 248 26.76 -5.51 -1.46
C ALA A 248 26.12 -6.38 -2.55
N LYS A 249 26.33 -7.68 -2.50
CA LYS A 249 25.62 -8.61 -3.39
C LYS A 249 24.14 -8.69 -3.00
N PRO A 250 23.19 -8.95 -3.95
CA PRO A 250 21.74 -9.04 -3.65
C PRO A 250 21.42 -9.98 -2.47
N GLU A 251 22.08 -11.13 -2.37
CA GLU A 251 21.87 -12.11 -1.30
C GLU A 251 22.33 -11.60 0.08
N LYS A 252 23.17 -10.57 0.10
CA LYS A 252 23.72 -9.94 1.30
C LYS A 252 23.13 -8.56 1.60
N ALA A 253 22.15 -8.12 0.84
CA ALA A 253 21.56 -6.79 1.00
C ALA A 253 20.96 -6.59 2.41
N ALA A 254 20.27 -7.59 2.95
CA ALA A 254 19.69 -7.53 4.29
C ALA A 254 20.77 -7.40 5.39
N GLU A 255 21.88 -8.14 5.26
CA GLU A 255 23.03 -8.03 6.18
C GLU A 255 23.67 -6.64 6.10
N ALA A 256 23.82 -6.10 4.89
CA ALA A 256 24.37 -4.77 4.66
C ALA A 256 23.47 -3.65 5.23
N VAL A 257 22.15 -3.77 5.11
CA VAL A 257 21.19 -2.84 5.76
C VAL A 257 21.32 -2.91 7.29
N SER A 258 21.40 -4.10 7.86
CA SER A 258 21.58 -4.27 9.32
C SER A 258 22.86 -3.61 9.79
N HIS A 259 23.98 -3.84 9.08
CA HIS A 259 25.27 -3.22 9.39
C HIS A 259 25.21 -1.69 9.29
N LEU A 260 24.58 -1.15 8.23
CA LEU A 260 24.42 0.31 8.06
C LEU A 260 23.62 0.91 9.22
N LYS A 261 22.56 0.23 9.68
CA LYS A 261 21.73 0.66 10.82
C LYS A 261 22.54 0.66 12.13
N GLU A 262 23.34 -0.38 12.36
CA GLU A 262 24.22 -0.47 13.53
C GLU A 262 25.30 0.62 13.51
N GLU A 263 25.91 0.86 12.35
CA GLU A 263 26.92 1.92 12.16
C GLU A 263 26.32 3.31 12.40
N SER A 264 25.11 3.57 11.87
CA SER A 264 24.38 4.83 12.13
C SER A 264 24.14 5.01 13.64
N GLY A 265 23.62 4.01 14.31
CA GLY A 265 23.40 4.07 15.78
C GLY A 265 24.68 4.29 16.60
N ARG A 266 25.79 3.70 16.16
CA ARG A 266 27.12 3.93 16.79
C ARG A 266 27.59 5.37 16.59
N LYS A 267 27.43 5.92 15.36
CA LYS A 267 27.74 7.33 15.07
C LYS A 267 26.88 8.29 15.88
N ASP A 268 25.58 8.03 16.00
CA ASP A 268 24.68 8.83 16.84
C ASP A 268 25.11 8.79 18.32
N GLY A 269 25.48 7.62 18.83
CA GLY A 269 26.03 7.48 20.18
C GLY A 269 27.34 8.25 20.40
N GLU A 270 28.23 8.26 19.38
CA GLU A 270 29.47 9.02 19.44
C GLU A 270 29.22 10.53 19.39
N ILE A 271 28.33 10.99 18.50
CA ILE A 271 27.89 12.39 18.42
C ILE A 271 27.33 12.86 19.78
N ASN A 272 26.45 12.07 20.40
CA ASN A 272 25.91 12.38 21.71
C ASN A 272 27.00 12.49 22.79
N ARG A 273 27.96 11.56 22.80
CA ARG A 273 29.09 11.60 23.73
C ARG A 273 29.98 12.82 23.53
N LEU A 274 30.26 13.19 22.28
CA LEU A 274 31.02 14.39 21.97
C LEU A 274 30.28 15.66 22.41
N TRP A 275 28.98 15.74 22.19
CA TRP A 275 28.16 16.84 22.69
C TRP A 275 28.18 16.93 24.21
N GLN A 276 28.02 15.84 24.92
CA GLN A 276 28.12 15.83 26.40
C GLN A 276 29.45 16.41 26.85
N ARG A 277 30.54 16.02 26.20
CA ARG A 277 31.88 16.54 26.54
C ARG A 277 31.99 18.04 26.24
N ILE A 278 31.47 18.50 25.08
CA ILE A 278 31.44 19.93 24.72
C ILE A 278 30.60 20.73 25.73
N LEU A 279 29.41 20.27 26.06
CA LEU A 279 28.54 20.94 27.05
C LEU A 279 29.20 21.04 28.40
N THR A 280 29.89 19.98 28.85
CA THR A 280 30.66 20.01 30.12
C THR A 280 31.77 21.05 30.08
N MET A 281 32.56 21.10 29.00
CA MET A 281 33.64 22.09 28.86
C MET A 281 33.08 23.53 28.76
N GLN A 282 31.96 23.73 28.11
CA GLN A 282 31.28 25.03 28.07
C GLN A 282 30.73 25.43 29.43
N ALA A 283 30.14 24.49 30.19
CA ALA A 283 29.66 24.74 31.54
C ALA A 283 30.74 25.22 32.49
N ASP A 284 31.99 24.68 32.36
CA ASP A 284 33.15 25.06 33.21
C ASP A 284 33.53 26.53 33.05
N VAL A 285 33.19 27.20 32.00
CA VAL A 285 33.44 28.66 31.80
C VAL A 285 32.59 29.50 32.73
N TYR A 286 31.45 29.02 33.16
CA TYR A 286 30.52 29.79 34.00
C TYR A 286 30.84 29.57 35.50
N PRO A 287 30.91 30.66 36.30
CA PRO A 287 31.12 30.55 37.73
C PRO A 287 29.87 29.94 38.40
N GLN A 288 30.08 29.28 39.55
CA GLN A 288 29.02 28.73 40.37
C GLN A 288 28.30 29.80 41.21
N GLY A 289 27.08 29.51 41.65
CA GLY A 289 26.35 30.31 42.66
C GLY A 289 25.71 31.56 42.10
N GLN A 290 25.49 31.67 40.78
CA GLN A 290 24.76 32.79 40.22
C GLN A 290 23.26 32.67 40.52
N LYS A 291 22.60 33.77 40.85
CA LYS A 291 21.12 33.79 41.03
C LYS A 291 20.40 33.55 39.73
N ALA A 292 20.89 34.13 38.60
CA ALA A 292 20.33 34.02 37.29
C ALA A 292 21.43 33.93 36.24
N LEU A 293 21.45 32.87 35.45
CA LEU A 293 22.42 32.65 34.39
C LEU A 293 21.70 32.54 33.03
N ALA A 294 21.99 33.50 32.15
CA ALA A 294 21.56 33.43 30.74
C ALA A 294 22.75 33.03 29.84
N VAL A 295 22.56 32.05 29.02
CA VAL A 295 23.57 31.53 28.09
C VAL A 295 23.03 31.55 26.68
N PHE A 296 23.86 32.02 25.75
CA PHE A 296 23.52 32.12 24.32
C PHE A 296 24.55 31.34 23.50
N GLU A 297 24.09 30.35 22.80
CA GLU A 297 24.88 29.47 21.95
C GLU A 297 24.34 29.46 20.53
N GLN A 298 25.12 28.93 19.60
CA GLN A 298 24.69 28.74 18.21
C GLN A 298 24.75 27.26 17.82
N GLY A 299 23.86 26.84 16.91
CA GLY A 299 23.89 25.49 16.34
C GLY A 299 23.42 24.37 17.25
N MET A 300 22.87 24.67 18.43
CA MET A 300 22.30 23.65 19.31
C MET A 300 20.86 23.32 18.89
N THR A 301 20.56 22.04 18.82
CA THR A 301 19.17 21.57 18.68
C THR A 301 18.39 21.81 19.97
N PRO A 302 17.05 21.87 19.96
CA PRO A 302 16.26 22.03 21.19
C PRO A 302 16.58 21.00 22.28
N VAL A 303 16.97 19.78 21.87
CA VAL A 303 17.40 18.72 22.81
C VAL A 303 18.71 19.10 23.49
N LEU A 304 19.68 19.62 22.74
CA LEU A 304 20.97 20.05 23.29
C LEU A 304 20.82 21.30 24.19
N VAL A 305 19.95 22.25 23.81
CA VAL A 305 19.62 23.42 24.64
C VAL A 305 19.09 22.97 25.99
N ARG A 306 18.18 21.99 26.01
CA ARG A 306 17.66 21.42 27.25
C ARG A 306 18.73 20.69 28.07
N GLN A 307 19.53 19.86 27.39
CA GLN A 307 20.63 19.13 28.08
C GLN A 307 21.63 20.10 28.71
N PHE A 308 21.90 21.20 28.03
CA PHE A 308 22.82 22.20 28.58
C PHE A 308 22.22 22.96 29.75
N ALA A 309 20.93 23.34 29.71
CA ALA A 309 20.25 23.95 30.83
C ALA A 309 20.25 23.04 32.08
N ASN A 310 19.88 21.77 31.88
CA ASN A 310 19.98 20.78 32.98
C ASN A 310 21.37 20.67 33.56
N LEU A 311 22.40 20.57 32.69
CA LEU A 311 23.80 20.45 33.16
C LEU A 311 24.26 21.68 33.98
N LEU A 312 23.91 22.89 33.52
CA LEU A 312 24.25 24.13 34.22
C LEU A 312 23.55 24.20 35.59
N LEU A 313 22.32 23.75 35.69
CA LEU A 313 21.55 23.67 36.92
C LEU A 313 22.13 22.62 37.88
N GLU A 314 22.42 21.41 37.39
CA GLU A 314 23.03 20.32 38.15
C GLU A 314 24.42 20.67 38.70
N GLN A 315 25.19 21.48 37.96
CA GLN A 315 26.51 21.97 38.39
C GLN A 315 26.42 23.26 39.24
N GLU A 316 25.21 23.67 39.67
CA GLU A 316 25.00 24.83 40.52
C GLU A 316 25.54 26.15 39.89
N LYS A 317 25.56 26.23 38.55
CA LYS A 317 26.03 27.47 37.88
C LYS A 317 25.03 28.62 38.00
N GLY A 318 23.74 28.32 38.18
CA GLY A 318 22.69 29.31 38.44
C GLY A 318 21.50 28.67 39.17
N GLU A 319 20.82 29.45 40.04
CA GLU A 319 19.57 29.06 40.69
C GLU A 319 18.41 29.04 39.68
N THR A 320 18.44 29.94 38.71
CA THR A 320 17.59 29.95 37.53
C THR A 320 18.47 30.09 36.28
N VAL A 321 18.35 29.16 35.38
CA VAL A 321 19.14 29.04 34.12
C VAL A 321 18.26 29.25 32.92
N LEU A 322 18.72 30.07 31.97
CA LEU A 322 18.15 30.19 30.63
C LEU A 322 19.24 29.87 29.61
N VAL A 323 19.02 28.91 28.77
CA VAL A 323 19.88 28.61 27.61
C VAL A 323 19.09 28.93 26.35
N CYS A 324 19.69 29.71 25.47
CA CYS A 324 19.16 30.09 24.16
C CYS A 324 20.09 29.61 23.03
N SER A 325 19.56 29.13 21.94
CA SER A 325 20.32 28.84 20.72
C SER A 325 19.62 29.42 19.49
N GLY A 326 20.37 30.23 18.75
CA GLY A 326 19.89 30.96 17.58
C GLY A 326 20.60 32.27 17.39
N ASP A 327 19.95 33.20 16.69
CA ASP A 327 20.42 34.57 16.46
C ASP A 327 19.25 35.54 16.37
N ASP A 328 19.55 36.85 16.36
CA ASP A 328 18.53 37.91 16.32
C ASP A 328 17.71 37.96 15.05
N ALA A 329 18.20 37.36 13.95
CA ALA A 329 17.51 37.34 12.67
C ALA A 329 16.52 36.16 12.55
N SER A 330 16.92 34.99 13.03
CA SER A 330 16.11 33.77 12.96
C SER A 330 15.29 33.47 14.22
N GLY A 331 15.61 34.17 15.33
CA GLY A 331 15.06 33.92 16.66
C GLY A 331 15.83 32.82 17.40
N TYR A 332 15.38 32.52 18.61
CA TYR A 332 16.05 31.63 19.53
C TYR A 332 15.15 30.51 19.98
N ASN A 333 15.65 29.25 19.94
CA ASN A 333 15.13 28.20 20.76
C ASN A 333 15.64 28.40 22.20
N TYR A 334 14.80 28.16 23.19
CA TYR A 334 15.19 28.33 24.58
C TYR A 334 14.74 27.18 25.47
N THR A 335 15.47 26.97 26.54
CA THR A 335 15.04 26.25 27.74
C THR A 335 15.40 27.07 28.97
N ALA A 336 14.42 27.22 29.87
CA ALA A 336 14.64 27.85 31.18
C ALA A 336 14.26 26.87 32.30
N GLU A 337 15.10 26.74 33.31
CA GLU A 337 14.98 25.79 34.41
C GLU A 337 15.29 26.43 35.74
N SER A 338 14.64 26.00 36.83
CA SER A 338 14.93 26.35 38.19
C SER A 338 14.40 25.34 39.16
N LEU A 339 15.12 25.14 40.30
CA LEU A 339 14.67 24.31 41.42
C LEU A 339 13.83 25.11 42.43
N GLY A 340 13.91 26.44 42.39
CA GLY A 340 13.36 27.32 43.43
C GLY A 340 12.06 28.06 43.06
N ARG A 341 11.55 27.91 41.82
CA ARG A 341 10.34 28.61 41.40
C ARG A 341 9.44 27.82 40.43
N ASP A 342 8.18 28.21 40.33
CA ASP A 342 7.27 27.63 39.31
C ASP A 342 7.60 28.16 37.93
N MET A 343 8.25 27.34 37.10
CA MET A 343 8.68 27.71 35.76
C MET A 343 7.52 27.85 34.77
N ARG A 344 6.32 27.37 35.06
CA ARG A 344 5.15 27.60 34.18
C ARG A 344 4.72 29.09 34.22
N ALA A 345 4.66 29.68 35.41
CA ALA A 345 4.33 31.08 35.56
C ALA A 345 5.46 31.97 35.00
N PHE A 346 6.71 31.62 35.28
CA PHE A 346 7.88 32.30 34.76
C PHE A 346 7.97 32.25 33.23
N GLY A 347 7.74 31.07 32.62
CA GLY A 347 7.74 30.90 31.16
C GLY A 347 6.60 31.61 30.46
N LYS A 348 5.43 31.72 31.10
CA LYS A 348 4.31 32.51 30.57
C LYS A 348 4.68 34.01 30.48
N GLU A 349 5.31 34.55 31.49
CA GLU A 349 5.76 35.92 31.52
C GLU A 349 6.89 36.20 30.53
N LEU A 350 7.89 35.30 30.43
CA LEU A 350 8.94 35.36 29.41
C LEU A 350 8.32 35.40 27.99
N ASN A 351 7.43 34.48 27.69
CA ASN A 351 6.80 34.40 26.36
C ASN A 351 5.98 35.65 26.04
N ALA A 352 5.27 36.20 27.02
CA ALA A 352 4.46 37.41 26.82
C ALA A 352 5.33 38.64 26.47
N ARG A 353 6.49 38.78 27.12
CA ARG A 353 7.38 39.93 26.96
C ARG A 353 8.34 39.80 25.78
N LEU A 354 8.69 38.57 25.37
CA LEU A 354 9.69 38.27 24.33
C LEU A 354 9.09 37.74 23.03
N GLN A 355 7.78 37.97 22.79
CA GLN A 355 7.06 37.46 21.63
C GLN A 355 7.28 35.91 21.44
N GLY A 356 7.35 35.22 22.58
CA GLY A 356 7.71 33.81 22.60
C GLY A 356 6.53 32.87 22.50
N ARG A 357 6.83 31.62 22.19
CA ARG A 357 5.89 30.50 22.21
C ARG A 357 6.55 29.32 22.89
N GLY A 358 5.89 28.74 23.88
CA GLY A 358 6.46 27.61 24.60
C GLY A 358 5.63 27.25 25.82
N GLY A 359 6.10 26.24 26.54
CA GLY A 359 5.47 25.74 27.75
C GLY A 359 6.32 24.65 28.40
N GLY A 360 5.81 24.09 29.48
CA GLY A 360 6.54 23.04 30.20
C GLY A 360 5.92 22.69 31.55
N SER A 361 6.77 22.25 32.49
CA SER A 361 6.43 21.84 33.82
C SER A 361 6.73 22.94 34.86
N THR A 362 6.54 22.64 36.14
CA THR A 362 6.95 23.52 37.24
C THR A 362 8.47 23.68 37.38
N GLN A 363 9.26 22.79 36.81
CA GLN A 363 10.71 22.82 36.89
C GLN A 363 11.38 23.40 35.65
N MET A 364 10.79 23.21 34.47
CA MET A 364 11.36 23.55 33.18
C MET A 364 10.31 24.07 32.21
N VAL A 365 10.66 25.09 31.43
CA VAL A 365 9.91 25.54 30.26
C VAL A 365 10.85 25.64 29.07
N GLN A 366 10.32 25.38 27.89
CA GLN A 366 11.05 25.47 26.63
C GLN A 366 10.18 26.07 25.53
N GLY A 367 10.81 26.63 24.51
CA GLY A 367 10.08 27.24 23.42
C GLY A 367 10.99 28.05 22.48
N THR A 368 10.41 29.07 21.90
CA THR A 368 11.11 30.00 20.98
C THR A 368 10.86 31.44 21.35
N PHE A 369 11.85 32.32 21.13
CA PHE A 369 11.73 33.78 21.22
C PHE A 369 11.95 34.40 19.85
N ARG A 370 11.29 35.56 19.63
CA ARG A 370 11.51 36.45 18.47
C ARG A 370 12.02 37.83 18.88
N ALA A 371 12.70 37.89 19.99
CA ALA A 371 13.33 39.10 20.53
C ALA A 371 14.84 39.04 20.33
N SER A 372 15.51 40.17 20.41
CA SER A 372 16.96 40.26 20.35
C SER A 372 17.60 39.64 21.60
N ARG A 373 18.88 39.21 21.48
CA ARG A 373 19.68 38.70 22.60
C ARG A 373 19.66 39.68 23.80
N GLU A 374 19.85 40.95 23.54
CA GLU A 374 19.89 42.00 24.58
C GLU A 374 18.54 42.10 25.33
N GLU A 375 17.43 42.05 24.60
CA GLU A 375 16.09 42.06 25.18
C GLU A 375 15.83 40.80 26.01
N ILE A 376 16.20 39.62 25.50
CA ILE A 376 16.03 38.33 26.20
C ILE A 376 16.82 38.35 27.51
N GLU A 377 18.08 38.74 27.47
CA GLU A 377 18.94 38.79 28.65
C GLU A 377 18.40 39.76 29.69
N LYS A 378 17.99 40.98 29.29
CA LYS A 378 17.40 42.01 30.15
C LYS A 378 16.12 41.49 30.82
N VAL A 379 15.16 41.01 30.05
CA VAL A 379 13.88 40.52 30.57
C VAL A 379 14.08 39.31 31.50
N PHE A 380 14.96 38.38 31.15
CA PHE A 380 15.29 37.23 32.00
C PHE A 380 15.88 37.69 33.35
N GLN A 381 16.84 38.61 33.35
CA GLN A 381 17.46 39.13 34.57
C GLN A 381 16.47 39.89 35.45
N GLU A 382 15.58 40.67 34.86
CA GLU A 382 14.51 41.37 35.60
C GLU A 382 13.57 40.37 36.30
N LEU A 383 13.06 39.37 35.57
CA LEU A 383 12.13 38.38 36.11
C LEU A 383 12.79 37.47 37.14
N ALA A 384 14.05 37.12 36.95
CA ALA A 384 14.78 36.26 37.86
C ALA A 384 15.11 36.93 39.21
N ARG A 385 15.15 38.27 39.30
CA ARG A 385 15.34 39.06 40.53
C ARG A 385 14.08 39.20 41.38
N ILE A 386 12.92 39.03 40.80
CA ILE A 386 11.64 39.08 41.54
C ILE A 386 11.55 37.76 42.32
N GLU A 387 11.52 37.87 43.65
CA GLU A 387 11.34 36.73 44.56
C GLU A 387 9.99 36.04 44.23
N ALA A 388 10.02 34.70 44.28
CA ALA A 388 8.88 33.84 43.88
C ALA A 388 7.73 33.92 44.88
#